data_3306b9ff576fc8802fd4858b8a037f1a
#
_entry.id   3306b9ff576fc8802fd4858b8a037f1a
#
_cell.length_a   1.000
_cell.length_b   1.000
_cell.length_c   1.000
_cell.angle_alpha   90.00
_cell.angle_beta   90.00
_cell.angle_gamma   90.00
#
_symmetry.space_group_name_H-M   'P 1'
#
loop_
_entity.id
_entity.type
_entity.pdbx_description
1 polymer ?
#
loop_
_entity_poly.entity_id
_entity_poly.type
_entity_poly.pdbx_seq_one_letter_code
_entity_poly.pdbx_strand_id
1 'polypeptide(L)'
;MAGHKSIKRIIHRCAEEIDATRRISKVTSFKEGLETFRAKIDIQIMNRNGYYENETRKNHLLRKHDIMIRYYEKTFGDFLKTYDYDHKNKKLPKSEYADCIWVCWWQGLEQAPELVKVCVDSIKRNAGNHRVIILTDDNYKQYVDIPKWVEEKRNKGIISRTHYSDILRLSLLAQHGGMWIDSTFFCTGIGLQEYFKASLWSIKRPDYFHASIAAGYFANYSFACNQEHRWIFKVILDFLLEYWKENDIMTDYLFLDYLIVLVQKYDSQIAEEFKNIKSNNPECDELYKIMGEKFNENKWNELKKNTCLFKLSWKYQYPKEKDGIPTFYGMLVDNKLN
;
A
#
# COMPACT_ATOMS: atom_id res chain seq x y z
N MET A 1 1.27 7.19 -24.85
CA MET A 1 2.51 6.43 -25.18
C MET A 1 3.10 5.93 -23.89
N ALA A 2 3.22 4.62 -23.70
CA ALA A 2 3.92 4.06 -22.55
C ALA A 2 5.38 4.51 -22.63
N GLY A 3 5.83 5.30 -21.63
CA GLY A 3 7.19 5.82 -21.61
C GLY A 3 8.21 4.69 -21.75
N HIS A 4 9.13 4.83 -22.67
CA HIS A 4 10.24 3.92 -22.88
C HIS A 4 10.97 3.71 -21.54
N LYS A 5 10.74 2.58 -20.91
CA LYS A 5 11.54 2.18 -19.74
C LYS A 5 12.96 2.03 -20.26
N SER A 6 13.89 2.84 -19.75
CA SER A 6 15.30 2.74 -20.11
C SER A 6 15.74 1.27 -20.01
N ILE A 7 16.47 0.76 -21.01
CA ILE A 7 17.04 -0.60 -21.04
C ILE A 7 17.79 -0.90 -19.74
N LYS A 8 18.54 0.08 -19.22
CA LYS A 8 19.22 -0.02 -17.91
C LYS A 8 18.26 -0.39 -16.76
N ARG A 9 17.05 0.18 -16.73
CA ARG A 9 16.06 -0.12 -15.70
C ARG A 9 15.47 -1.52 -15.83
N ILE A 10 15.35 -2.04 -17.05
CA ILE A 10 14.90 -3.42 -17.32
C ILE A 10 15.97 -4.40 -16.84
N ILE A 11 17.22 -4.18 -17.22
CA ILE A 11 18.37 -5.03 -16.81
C ILE A 11 18.49 -5.05 -15.28
N HIS A 12 18.40 -3.88 -14.62
CA HIS A 12 18.45 -3.79 -13.16
C HIS A 12 17.35 -4.62 -12.50
N ARG A 13 16.11 -4.50 -12.97
CA ARG A 13 14.99 -5.31 -12.45
C ARG A 13 15.17 -6.81 -12.67
N CYS A 14 15.70 -7.22 -13.82
CA CYS A 14 16.01 -8.63 -14.08
C CYS A 14 17.07 -9.14 -13.09
N ALA A 15 18.10 -8.35 -12.81
CA ALA A 15 19.13 -8.71 -11.83
C ALA A 15 18.53 -8.85 -10.41
N GLU A 16 17.71 -7.90 -9.99
CA GLU A 16 17.00 -7.96 -8.70
C GLU A 16 16.13 -9.23 -8.57
N GLU A 17 15.39 -9.59 -9.62
CA GLU A 17 14.55 -10.81 -9.61
C GLU A 17 15.37 -12.10 -9.60
N ILE A 18 16.52 -12.13 -10.27
CA ILE A 18 17.45 -13.26 -10.22
C ILE A 18 18.01 -13.41 -8.80
N ASP A 19 18.43 -12.32 -8.17
CA ASP A 19 18.97 -12.35 -6.81
C ASP A 19 17.91 -12.74 -5.79
N ALA A 20 16.69 -12.22 -5.92
CA ALA A 20 15.55 -12.65 -5.10
C ALA A 20 15.28 -14.16 -5.25
N THR A 21 15.24 -14.66 -6.49
CA THR A 21 15.04 -16.09 -6.78
C THR A 21 16.15 -16.95 -6.15
N ARG A 22 17.43 -16.54 -6.27
CA ARG A 22 18.56 -17.24 -5.64
C ARG A 22 18.45 -17.29 -4.13
N ARG A 23 18.04 -16.18 -3.48
CA ARG A 23 17.86 -16.13 -2.03
C ARG A 23 16.74 -17.03 -1.58
N ILE A 24 15.59 -16.97 -2.24
CA ILE A 24 14.44 -17.85 -1.96
C ILE A 24 14.89 -19.31 -2.11
N SER A 25 15.59 -19.66 -3.20
CA SER A 25 16.08 -21.02 -3.47
C SER A 25 17.03 -21.55 -2.39
N LYS A 26 17.88 -20.68 -1.82
CA LYS A 26 18.82 -21.08 -0.74
C LYS A 26 18.11 -21.42 0.57
N VAL A 27 17.02 -20.74 0.87
CA VAL A 27 16.28 -20.89 2.13
C VAL A 27 15.19 -21.96 2.01
N THR A 28 14.61 -22.13 0.83
CA THR A 28 13.55 -23.11 0.54
C THR A 28 14.07 -24.28 -0.29
N SER A 29 13.91 -24.25 -1.60
CA SER A 29 14.49 -25.16 -2.57
C SER A 29 14.62 -24.51 -3.95
N PHE A 30 15.48 -25.04 -4.83
CA PHE A 30 15.63 -24.55 -6.20
C PHE A 30 14.30 -24.57 -6.97
N LYS A 31 13.51 -25.64 -6.82
CA LYS A 31 12.17 -25.77 -7.44
C LYS A 31 11.25 -24.66 -6.97
N GLU A 32 11.19 -24.40 -5.66
CA GLU A 32 10.33 -23.36 -5.07
C GLU A 32 10.76 -21.95 -5.51
N GLY A 33 12.06 -21.69 -5.63
CA GLY A 33 12.56 -20.44 -6.21
C GLY A 33 12.07 -20.20 -7.63
N LEU A 34 12.10 -21.24 -8.49
CA LEU A 34 11.56 -21.15 -9.86
C LEU A 34 10.02 -21.00 -9.88
N GLU A 35 9.29 -21.66 -8.99
CA GLU A 35 7.85 -21.51 -8.86
C GLU A 35 7.47 -20.05 -8.49
N THR A 36 8.21 -19.43 -7.57
CA THR A 36 8.00 -18.00 -7.24
C THR A 36 8.32 -17.08 -8.40
N PHE A 37 9.41 -17.33 -9.14
CA PHE A 37 9.76 -16.55 -10.32
C PHE A 37 8.68 -16.64 -11.41
N ARG A 38 8.17 -17.85 -11.69
CA ARG A 38 7.07 -18.06 -12.64
C ARG A 38 5.81 -17.26 -12.25
N ALA A 39 5.41 -17.34 -10.99
CA ALA A 39 4.24 -16.61 -10.51
C ALA A 39 4.41 -15.07 -10.64
N LYS A 40 5.63 -14.54 -10.46
CA LYS A 40 5.92 -13.12 -10.71
C LYS A 40 5.79 -12.75 -12.19
N ILE A 41 6.12 -13.65 -13.11
CA ILE A 41 5.86 -13.47 -14.55
C ILE A 41 4.35 -13.44 -14.81
N ASP A 42 3.58 -14.35 -14.18
CA ASP A 42 2.11 -14.36 -14.31
C ASP A 42 1.50 -13.01 -13.88
N ILE A 43 1.97 -12.40 -12.78
CA ILE A 43 1.56 -11.05 -12.35
C ILE A 43 1.86 -10.00 -13.44
N GLN A 44 3.03 -10.06 -14.08
CA GLN A 44 3.37 -9.11 -15.15
C GLN A 44 2.45 -9.28 -16.38
N ILE A 45 2.07 -10.50 -16.69
CA ILE A 45 1.12 -10.80 -17.78
C ILE A 45 -0.27 -10.28 -17.40
N MET A 46 -0.75 -10.54 -16.17
CA MET A 46 -2.03 -10.05 -15.68
C MET A 46 -2.09 -8.52 -15.74
N ASN A 47 -1.05 -7.82 -15.30
CA ASN A 47 -0.97 -6.37 -15.35
C ASN A 47 -1.07 -5.78 -16.76
N ARG A 48 -0.69 -6.54 -17.80
CA ARG A 48 -0.80 -6.14 -19.21
C ARG A 48 -2.15 -6.46 -19.83
N ASN A 49 -2.84 -7.47 -19.31
CA ASN A 49 -4.08 -8.04 -19.85
C ASN A 49 -5.31 -7.68 -19.01
N GLY A 50 -5.34 -6.50 -18.38
CA GLY A 50 -6.49 -6.03 -17.61
C GLY A 50 -6.76 -6.85 -16.33
N TYR A 51 -5.72 -7.40 -15.71
CA TYR A 51 -5.80 -8.23 -14.50
C TYR A 51 -6.59 -9.53 -14.66
N TYR A 52 -6.63 -10.11 -15.87
CA TYR A 52 -7.28 -11.40 -16.07
C TYR A 52 -6.53 -12.52 -15.33
N GLU A 53 -7.18 -13.08 -14.30
CA GLU A 53 -6.74 -14.21 -13.51
C GLU A 53 -7.52 -15.46 -13.88
N ASN A 54 -6.87 -16.47 -14.47
CA ASN A 54 -7.44 -17.80 -14.67
C ASN A 54 -7.01 -18.75 -13.55
N GLU A 55 -7.67 -19.91 -13.44
CA GLU A 55 -7.39 -20.90 -12.38
C GLU A 55 -5.91 -21.34 -12.32
N THR A 56 -5.25 -21.49 -13.46
CA THR A 56 -3.83 -21.87 -13.49
C THR A 56 -2.96 -20.79 -12.85
N ARG A 57 -3.17 -19.52 -13.21
CA ARG A 57 -2.44 -18.38 -12.62
C ARG A 57 -2.74 -18.25 -11.14
N LYS A 58 -4.02 -18.35 -10.76
CA LYS A 58 -4.43 -18.34 -9.35
C LYS A 58 -3.67 -19.39 -8.55
N ASN A 59 -3.60 -20.63 -9.04
CA ASN A 59 -2.86 -21.71 -8.38
C ASN A 59 -1.35 -21.41 -8.25
N HIS A 60 -0.73 -20.81 -9.28
CA HIS A 60 0.67 -20.38 -9.19
C HIS A 60 0.87 -19.28 -8.14
N LEU A 61 -0.07 -18.31 -8.07
CA LEU A 61 -0.01 -17.22 -7.10
C LEU A 61 -0.19 -17.73 -5.67
N LEU A 62 -1.18 -18.57 -5.43
CA LEU A 62 -1.39 -19.21 -4.12
C LEU A 62 -0.16 -20.03 -3.70
N ARG A 63 0.40 -20.81 -4.62
CA ARG A 63 1.64 -21.58 -4.34
C ARG A 63 2.82 -20.64 -4.03
N LYS A 64 2.97 -19.54 -4.76
CA LYS A 64 3.97 -18.50 -4.43
C LYS A 64 3.77 -17.98 -3.02
N HIS A 65 2.55 -17.68 -2.62
CA HIS A 65 2.27 -17.16 -1.28
C HIS A 65 2.68 -18.14 -0.18
N ASP A 66 2.37 -19.43 -0.33
CA ASP A 66 2.80 -20.46 0.61
C ASP A 66 4.33 -20.55 0.72
N ILE A 67 5.03 -20.49 -0.42
CA ILE A 67 6.50 -20.51 -0.44
C ILE A 67 7.07 -19.27 0.25
N MET A 68 6.54 -18.09 -0.05
CA MET A 68 7.04 -16.84 0.51
C MET A 68 6.80 -16.74 2.02
N ILE A 69 5.67 -17.21 2.54
CA ILE A 69 5.44 -17.27 4.00
C ILE A 69 6.48 -18.17 4.66
N ARG A 70 6.72 -19.39 4.14
CA ARG A 70 7.76 -20.29 4.68
C ARG A 70 9.17 -19.70 4.56
N TYR A 71 9.43 -18.97 3.47
CA TYR A 71 10.69 -18.25 3.29
C TYR A 71 10.89 -17.22 4.40
N TYR A 72 9.89 -16.38 4.67
CA TYR A 72 10.00 -15.36 5.72
C TYR A 72 10.02 -15.97 7.11
N GLU A 73 9.27 -17.02 7.39
CA GLU A 73 9.36 -17.75 8.65
C GLU A 73 10.79 -18.22 8.96
N LYS A 74 11.47 -18.79 7.96
CA LYS A 74 12.87 -19.19 8.09
C LYS A 74 13.82 -18.00 8.19
N THR A 75 13.54 -16.92 7.46
CA THR A 75 14.37 -15.70 7.46
C THR A 75 14.33 -15.00 8.82
N PHE A 76 13.16 -14.90 9.44
CA PHE A 76 13.01 -14.31 10.78
C PHE A 76 13.48 -15.27 11.89
N GLY A 77 13.39 -16.59 11.67
CA GLY A 77 13.94 -17.59 12.58
C GLY A 77 13.57 -17.39 14.04
N ASP A 78 14.57 -17.15 14.88
CA ASP A 78 14.37 -16.99 16.32
C ASP A 78 13.67 -15.68 16.70
N PHE A 79 13.74 -14.64 15.87
CA PHE A 79 13.01 -13.39 16.11
C PHE A 79 11.51 -13.64 16.29
N LEU A 80 10.89 -14.51 15.47
CA LEU A 80 9.49 -14.90 15.59
C LEU A 80 9.15 -15.53 16.95
N LYS A 81 10.09 -16.27 17.56
CA LYS A 81 9.87 -16.99 18.82
C LYS A 81 10.13 -16.11 20.05
N THR A 82 11.05 -15.17 19.93
CA THR A 82 11.52 -14.34 21.06
C THR A 82 10.86 -12.97 21.10
N TYR A 83 10.11 -12.60 20.05
CA TYR A 83 9.39 -11.34 20.02
C TYR A 83 8.32 -11.29 21.13
N ASP A 84 8.27 -10.17 21.84
CA ASP A 84 7.29 -9.94 22.90
C ASP A 84 5.95 -9.49 22.31
N TYR A 85 5.00 -10.42 22.20
CA TYR A 85 3.65 -10.21 21.71
C TYR A 85 2.66 -9.66 22.76
N ASP A 86 3.11 -9.31 23.96
CA ASP A 86 2.26 -8.65 24.97
C ASP A 86 2.21 -7.12 24.73
N HIS A 87 1.19 -6.67 24.02
CA HIS A 87 1.05 -5.28 23.61
C HIS A 87 0.04 -4.50 24.44
N LYS A 88 -0.95 -5.18 25.03
CA LYS A 88 -2.08 -4.53 25.73
C LYS A 88 -1.68 -3.73 26.94
N ASN A 89 -0.56 -4.11 27.58
CA ASN A 89 -0.10 -3.47 28.81
C ASN A 89 0.86 -2.30 28.59
N LYS A 90 1.29 -2.06 27.35
CA LYS A 90 2.19 -0.96 27.01
C LYS A 90 1.38 0.30 26.67
N LYS A 91 1.10 1.14 27.69
CA LYS A 91 0.51 2.46 27.45
C LYS A 91 1.44 3.33 26.62
N LEU A 92 1.05 3.62 25.39
CA LEU A 92 1.77 4.55 24.53
C LEU A 92 1.42 5.99 24.93
N PRO A 93 2.42 6.93 24.96
CA PRO A 93 2.16 8.33 25.29
C PRO A 93 1.17 8.94 24.28
N LYS A 94 0.37 9.91 24.73
CA LYS A 94 -0.54 10.64 23.84
C LYS A 94 0.25 11.40 22.79
N SER A 95 -0.23 11.40 21.55
CA SER A 95 0.34 12.16 20.45
C SER A 95 -0.56 13.34 20.07
N GLU A 96 0.02 14.50 19.84
CA GLU A 96 -0.68 15.67 19.28
C GLU A 96 -1.12 15.45 17.81
N TYR A 97 -0.59 14.41 17.15
CA TYR A 97 -0.88 14.03 15.75
C TYR A 97 -1.84 12.84 15.63
N ALA A 98 -2.49 12.44 16.73
CA ALA A 98 -3.31 11.22 16.76
C ALA A 98 -4.43 11.17 15.69
N ASP A 99 -4.98 12.32 15.34
CA ASP A 99 -6.11 12.44 14.41
C ASP A 99 -5.71 13.05 13.06
N CYS A 100 -4.43 12.95 12.70
CA CYS A 100 -3.93 13.48 11.44
C CYS A 100 -4.15 12.49 10.29
N ILE A 101 -4.34 13.05 9.09
CA ILE A 101 -4.29 12.32 7.83
C ILE A 101 -2.93 12.54 7.21
N TRP A 102 -2.17 11.46 7.04
CA TRP A 102 -0.83 11.45 6.48
C TRP A 102 -0.89 11.17 4.99
N VAL A 103 -0.41 12.09 4.17
CA VAL A 103 -0.32 11.94 2.71
C VAL A 103 1.12 12.22 2.29
N CYS A 104 1.75 11.31 1.55
CA CYS A 104 3.13 11.50 1.12
C CYS A 104 3.23 11.76 -0.38
N TRP A 105 3.91 12.86 -0.72
CA TRP A 105 4.40 13.13 -2.06
C TRP A 105 5.80 13.74 -1.96
N TRP A 106 6.81 12.92 -2.10
CA TRP A 106 8.21 13.24 -1.78
C TRP A 106 8.73 14.56 -2.36
N GLN A 107 8.32 14.91 -3.57
CA GLN A 107 8.79 16.11 -4.29
C GLN A 107 7.99 17.38 -3.95
N GLY A 108 7.01 17.31 -3.07
CA GLY A 108 6.07 18.41 -2.81
C GLY A 108 4.97 18.54 -3.87
N LEU A 109 3.84 19.12 -3.49
CA LEU A 109 2.65 19.19 -4.35
C LEU A 109 2.79 20.17 -5.52
N GLU A 110 3.67 21.16 -5.43
CA GLU A 110 3.85 22.15 -6.50
C GLU A 110 4.22 21.49 -7.83
N GLN A 111 5.11 20.50 -7.77
CA GLN A 111 5.58 19.74 -8.93
C GLN A 111 4.77 18.45 -9.18
N ALA A 112 3.72 18.20 -8.40
CA ALA A 112 2.92 17.00 -8.56
C ALA A 112 2.08 17.05 -9.84
N PRO A 113 1.83 15.89 -10.48
CA PRO A 113 0.86 15.78 -11.57
C PRO A 113 -0.52 16.34 -11.18
N GLU A 114 -1.25 16.89 -12.15
CA GLU A 114 -2.59 17.48 -11.95
C GLU A 114 -3.52 16.50 -11.19
N LEU A 115 -3.53 15.21 -11.58
CA LEU A 115 -4.31 14.18 -10.92
C LEU A 115 -3.98 14.08 -9.42
N VAL A 116 -2.69 14.11 -9.05
CA VAL A 116 -2.27 14.02 -7.64
C VAL A 116 -2.75 15.24 -6.85
N LYS A 117 -2.64 16.44 -7.43
CA LYS A 117 -3.13 17.68 -6.81
C LYS A 117 -4.62 17.57 -6.50
N VAL A 118 -5.42 17.18 -7.50
CA VAL A 118 -6.88 17.02 -7.34
C VAL A 118 -7.22 15.95 -6.30
N CYS A 119 -6.52 14.82 -6.29
CA CYS A 119 -6.70 13.79 -5.27
C CYS A 119 -6.44 14.33 -3.86
N VAL A 120 -5.30 14.99 -3.65
CA VAL A 120 -4.96 15.57 -2.35
C VAL A 120 -5.95 16.64 -1.93
N ASP A 121 -6.40 17.49 -2.85
CA ASP A 121 -7.41 18.50 -2.57
C ASP A 121 -8.77 17.87 -2.23
N SER A 122 -9.13 16.75 -2.84
CA SER A 122 -10.33 16.00 -2.47
C SER A 122 -10.24 15.44 -1.05
N ILE A 123 -9.07 14.92 -0.64
CA ILE A 123 -8.82 14.47 0.74
C ILE A 123 -8.99 15.64 1.71
N LYS A 124 -8.37 16.80 1.43
CA LYS A 124 -8.48 18.00 2.28
C LYS A 124 -9.92 18.47 2.44
N ARG A 125 -10.69 18.52 1.33
CA ARG A 125 -12.11 18.93 1.38
C ARG A 125 -12.95 18.02 2.25
N ASN A 126 -12.61 16.73 2.32
CA ASN A 126 -13.38 15.70 3.00
C ASN A 126 -12.78 15.28 4.36
N ALA A 127 -11.70 15.91 4.79
CA ALA A 127 -11.01 15.61 6.04
C ALA A 127 -11.82 15.98 7.30
N GLY A 128 -12.87 16.80 7.17
CA GLY A 128 -13.61 17.32 8.32
C GLY A 128 -12.69 18.16 9.23
N ASN A 129 -12.63 17.80 10.51
CA ASN A 129 -11.78 18.48 11.49
C ASN A 129 -10.36 17.89 11.57
N HIS A 130 -10.05 16.87 10.79
CA HIS A 130 -8.73 16.22 10.79
C HIS A 130 -7.71 17.05 10.01
N ARG A 131 -6.54 17.22 10.59
CA ARG A 131 -5.42 17.91 9.94
C ARG A 131 -4.79 17.01 8.87
N VAL A 132 -4.74 17.47 7.63
CA VAL A 132 -4.04 16.77 6.53
C VAL A 132 -2.61 17.25 6.47
N ILE A 133 -1.67 16.36 6.69
CA ILE A 133 -0.22 16.63 6.66
C ILE A 133 0.36 16.05 5.38
N ILE A 134 0.92 16.93 4.53
CA ILE A 134 1.61 16.53 3.31
C ILE A 134 3.08 16.32 3.62
N LEU A 135 3.52 15.08 3.52
CA LEU A 135 4.89 14.68 3.78
C LEU A 135 5.73 14.79 2.50
N THR A 136 6.91 15.36 2.65
CA THR A 136 7.90 15.55 1.58
C THR A 136 9.29 15.13 2.05
N ASP A 137 10.27 15.09 1.14
CA ASP A 137 11.68 14.86 1.50
C ASP A 137 12.19 15.92 2.52
N ASP A 138 11.62 17.13 2.53
CA ASP A 138 12.10 18.24 3.36
C ASP A 138 11.49 18.27 4.77
N ASN A 139 10.28 17.69 4.97
CA ASN A 139 9.55 17.89 6.22
C ASN A 139 9.25 16.62 7.04
N TYR A 140 9.32 15.42 6.45
CA TYR A 140 8.86 14.20 7.14
C TYR A 140 9.57 13.96 8.49
N LYS A 141 10.82 14.38 8.63
CA LYS A 141 11.60 14.27 9.88
C LYS A 141 11.08 15.12 11.04
N GLN A 142 10.19 16.08 10.76
CA GLN A 142 9.53 16.88 11.80
C GLN A 142 8.42 16.07 12.51
N TYR A 143 7.96 14.99 11.90
CA TYR A 143 6.81 14.21 12.35
C TYR A 143 7.16 12.80 12.79
N VAL A 144 8.34 12.29 12.48
CA VAL A 144 8.67 10.89 12.72
C VAL A 144 10.15 10.66 12.99
N ASP A 145 10.42 9.82 13.96
CA ASP A 145 11.76 9.32 14.24
C ASP A 145 11.97 7.99 13.50
N ILE A 146 12.92 7.99 12.57
CA ILE A 146 13.35 6.79 11.82
C ILE A 146 14.80 6.49 12.19
N PRO A 147 15.17 5.23 12.48
CA PRO A 147 16.53 4.88 12.87
C PRO A 147 17.56 5.35 11.84
N LYS A 148 18.68 5.89 12.32
CA LYS A 148 19.74 6.46 11.48
C LYS A 148 20.26 5.45 10.43
N TRP A 149 20.40 4.18 10.79
CA TRP A 149 20.83 3.14 9.86
C TRP A 149 19.86 2.91 8.69
N VAL A 150 18.56 3.14 8.90
CA VAL A 150 17.54 3.09 7.81
C VAL A 150 17.76 4.22 6.82
N GLU A 151 18.02 5.44 7.34
CA GLU A 151 18.38 6.59 6.52
C GLU A 151 19.64 6.33 5.70
N GLU A 152 20.63 5.71 6.30
CA GLU A 152 21.89 5.34 5.63
C GLU A 152 21.63 4.33 4.50
N LYS A 153 20.80 3.30 4.73
CA LYS A 153 20.41 2.33 3.68
C LYS A 153 19.59 2.99 2.56
N ARG A 154 18.71 3.93 2.89
CA ARG A 154 18.00 4.75 1.88
C ARG A 154 18.98 5.55 1.03
N ASN A 155 19.90 6.28 1.66
CA ASN A 155 20.89 7.13 0.97
C ASN A 155 21.82 6.32 0.07
N LYS A 156 22.15 5.08 0.44
CA LYS A 156 22.89 4.13 -0.38
C LYS A 156 22.06 3.49 -1.50
N GLY A 157 20.74 3.77 -1.58
CA GLY A 157 19.85 3.19 -2.56
C GLY A 157 19.47 1.72 -2.31
N ILE A 158 19.81 1.18 -1.13
CA ILE A 158 19.45 -0.18 -0.70
C ILE A 158 17.95 -0.24 -0.45
N ILE A 159 17.40 0.71 0.30
CA ILE A 159 15.96 0.86 0.50
C ILE A 159 15.43 1.84 -0.55
N SER A 160 14.62 1.35 -1.48
CA SER A 160 14.00 2.18 -2.50
C SER A 160 13.00 3.17 -1.90
N ARG A 161 12.66 4.26 -2.63
CA ARG A 161 11.63 5.22 -2.17
C ARG A 161 10.30 4.55 -1.83
N THR A 162 9.91 3.54 -2.58
CA THR A 162 8.65 2.81 -2.33
C THR A 162 8.69 2.08 -0.98
N HIS A 163 9.76 1.30 -0.74
CA HIS A 163 9.91 0.56 0.51
C HIS A 163 10.20 1.49 1.71
N TYR A 164 10.83 2.64 1.46
CA TYR A 164 10.98 3.65 2.48
C TYR A 164 9.63 4.30 2.86
N SER A 165 8.71 4.44 1.89
CA SER A 165 7.34 4.88 2.18
C SER A 165 6.59 3.89 3.07
N ASP A 166 6.88 2.59 2.97
CA ASP A 166 6.31 1.59 3.87
C ASP A 166 6.82 1.77 5.31
N ILE A 167 8.12 2.03 5.47
CA ILE A 167 8.71 2.33 6.79
C ILE A 167 8.12 3.64 7.35
N LEU A 168 8.04 4.70 6.54
CA LEU A 168 7.47 5.98 6.94
C LEU A 168 6.02 5.84 7.40
N ARG A 169 5.20 5.16 6.62
CA ARG A 169 3.80 4.87 6.93
C ARG A 169 3.62 4.17 8.26
N LEU A 170 4.34 3.06 8.44
CA LEU A 170 4.26 2.29 9.67
C LEU A 170 4.81 3.06 10.88
N SER A 171 5.89 3.83 10.70
CA SER A 171 6.48 4.65 11.76
C SER A 171 5.51 5.74 12.24
N LEU A 172 4.85 6.45 11.32
CA LEU A 172 3.84 7.46 11.66
C LEU A 172 2.65 6.86 12.39
N LEU A 173 2.11 5.75 11.87
CA LEU A 173 0.97 5.07 12.49
C LEU A 173 1.33 4.46 13.86
N ALA A 174 2.55 3.94 14.03
CA ALA A 174 3.04 3.43 15.30
C ALA A 174 3.30 4.54 16.33
N GLN A 175 3.83 5.70 15.91
CA GLN A 175 4.16 6.81 16.82
C GLN A 175 2.92 7.67 17.14
N HIS A 176 2.01 7.84 16.20
CA HIS A 176 0.92 8.80 16.31
C HIS A 176 -0.47 8.19 16.13
N GLY A 177 -0.63 7.15 15.32
CA GLY A 177 -1.95 6.73 14.83
C GLY A 177 -2.43 7.64 13.71
N GLY A 178 -3.75 7.85 13.68
CA GLY A 178 -4.38 8.61 12.60
C GLY A 178 -4.58 7.77 11.35
N MET A 179 -4.52 8.39 10.19
CA MET A 179 -4.78 7.73 8.91
C MET A 179 -3.66 7.99 7.92
N TRP A 180 -3.09 6.94 7.35
CA TRP A 180 -2.30 7.01 6.13
C TRP A 180 -3.18 6.75 4.92
N ILE A 181 -3.08 7.62 3.93
CA ILE A 181 -3.73 7.44 2.63
C ILE A 181 -2.79 7.91 1.52
N ASP A 182 -2.61 7.09 0.49
CA ASP A 182 -1.76 7.46 -0.64
C ASP A 182 -2.29 8.70 -1.37
N SER A 183 -1.39 9.54 -1.86
CA SER A 183 -1.69 10.81 -2.56
C SER A 183 -2.48 10.67 -3.87
N THR A 184 -2.75 9.47 -4.31
CA THR A 184 -3.55 9.18 -5.51
C THR A 184 -4.96 8.69 -5.20
N PHE A 185 -5.43 8.89 -3.98
CA PHE A 185 -6.83 8.66 -3.66
C PHE A 185 -7.69 9.88 -3.96
N PHE A 186 -8.73 9.67 -4.75
CA PHE A 186 -9.83 10.62 -4.89
C PHE A 186 -10.91 10.30 -3.87
N CYS A 187 -11.31 11.30 -3.08
CA CYS A 187 -12.27 11.16 -2.00
C CYS A 187 -13.56 11.94 -2.30
N THR A 188 -14.73 11.28 -2.22
CA THR A 188 -16.04 11.86 -2.57
C THR A 188 -16.88 12.28 -1.37
N GLY A 189 -16.34 12.28 -0.16
CA GLY A 189 -16.97 13.06 0.91
C GLY A 189 -17.67 12.33 2.02
N ILE A 190 -17.77 11.03 2.04
CA ILE A 190 -18.44 10.38 3.18
C ILE A 190 -17.43 9.55 3.97
N GLY A 191 -17.29 9.87 5.27
CA GLY A 191 -16.87 8.87 6.23
C GLY A 191 -15.39 8.75 6.52
N LEU A 192 -14.48 9.64 6.09
CA LEU A 192 -13.09 9.59 6.61
C LEU A 192 -13.09 9.65 8.15
N GLN A 193 -13.96 10.43 8.75
CA GLN A 193 -14.09 10.57 10.21
C GLN A 193 -14.44 9.25 10.91
N GLU A 194 -15.27 8.42 10.29
CA GLU A 194 -15.66 7.12 10.88
C GLU A 194 -14.46 6.15 10.97
N TYR A 195 -13.50 6.28 10.06
CA TYR A 195 -12.32 5.40 10.03
C TYR A 195 -11.37 5.63 11.20
N PHE A 196 -11.34 6.85 11.77
CA PHE A 196 -10.54 7.17 12.96
C PHE A 196 -11.08 6.58 14.26
N LYS A 197 -12.37 6.20 14.30
CA LYS A 197 -12.98 5.57 15.46
C LYS A 197 -12.63 4.09 15.58
N ALA A 198 -12.24 3.47 14.49
CA ALA A 198 -11.89 2.05 14.47
C ALA A 198 -10.57 1.78 15.22
N SER A 199 -10.46 0.60 15.83
CA SER A 199 -9.18 0.09 16.34
C SER A 199 -8.17 -0.05 15.21
N LEU A 200 -8.62 -0.63 14.10
CA LEU A 200 -7.91 -0.75 12.84
C LEU A 200 -8.87 -0.59 11.68
N TRP A 201 -8.48 0.20 10.70
CA TRP A 201 -9.20 0.32 9.43
C TRP A 201 -8.25 0.20 8.24
N SER A 202 -8.75 -0.40 7.19
CA SER A 202 -8.14 -0.47 5.86
C SER A 202 -9.24 -0.66 4.83
N ILE A 203 -8.97 -0.36 3.57
CA ILE A 203 -9.86 -0.79 2.49
C ILE A 203 -9.90 -2.32 2.48
N LYS A 204 -11.13 -2.87 2.51
CA LYS A 204 -11.38 -4.32 2.50
C LYS A 204 -12.41 -4.67 1.45
N ARG A 205 -11.97 -5.44 0.46
CA ARG A 205 -12.74 -5.92 -0.68
C ARG A 205 -12.45 -7.42 -0.83
N PRO A 206 -13.11 -8.29 -0.05
CA PRO A 206 -12.89 -9.74 -0.13
C PRO A 206 -13.13 -10.24 -1.57
N ASP A 207 -12.48 -11.33 -1.92
CA ASP A 207 -12.50 -11.95 -3.25
C ASP A 207 -11.83 -11.14 -4.37
N TYR A 208 -10.88 -10.30 -4.01
CA TYR A 208 -10.03 -9.59 -4.95
C TYR A 208 -8.93 -10.51 -5.54
N PHE A 209 -8.21 -10.03 -6.58
CA PHE A 209 -7.17 -10.83 -7.25
C PHE A 209 -6.07 -11.33 -6.32
N HIS A 210 -5.57 -12.54 -6.57
CA HIS A 210 -4.53 -13.19 -5.81
C HIS A 210 -3.10 -12.73 -6.16
N ALA A 211 -2.93 -11.64 -6.91
CA ALA A 211 -1.62 -11.05 -7.16
C ALA A 211 -0.93 -10.60 -5.86
N SER A 212 -1.71 -10.15 -4.86
CA SER A 212 -1.27 -9.92 -3.48
C SER A 212 -1.78 -11.04 -2.57
N ILE A 213 -0.96 -11.44 -1.59
CA ILE A 213 -1.36 -12.35 -0.52
C ILE A 213 -2.53 -11.77 0.32
N ALA A 214 -2.67 -10.44 0.35
CA ALA A 214 -3.78 -9.77 1.01
C ALA A 214 -5.15 -10.11 0.40
N ALA A 215 -5.20 -10.47 -0.90
CA ALA A 215 -6.41 -10.87 -1.64
C ALA A 215 -7.63 -9.98 -1.35
N GLY A 216 -7.41 -8.68 -1.14
CA GLY A 216 -8.44 -7.69 -0.83
C GLY A 216 -8.89 -7.62 0.64
N TYR A 217 -8.35 -8.43 1.53
CA TYR A 217 -8.70 -8.38 2.96
C TYR A 217 -8.16 -7.14 3.66
N PHE A 218 -7.11 -6.55 3.15
CA PHE A 218 -6.59 -5.23 3.51
C PHE A 218 -5.84 -4.60 2.34
N ALA A 219 -5.56 -3.30 2.45
CA ALA A 219 -4.79 -2.56 1.45
C ALA A 219 -3.74 -1.70 2.15
N ASN A 220 -2.46 -2.05 2.00
CA ASN A 220 -1.36 -1.38 2.70
C ASN A 220 -1.21 0.11 2.36
N TYR A 221 -1.80 0.58 1.27
CA TYR A 221 -1.82 1.98 0.84
C TYR A 221 -2.90 2.84 1.54
N SER A 222 -3.70 2.24 2.45
CA SER A 222 -4.70 2.94 3.26
C SER A 222 -4.88 2.23 4.59
N PHE A 223 -4.40 2.85 5.66
CA PHE A 223 -4.56 2.36 7.03
C PHE A 223 -4.99 3.50 7.94
N ALA A 224 -5.86 3.20 8.90
CA ALA A 224 -6.11 4.07 10.01
C ALA A 224 -6.17 3.27 11.32
N CYS A 225 -5.77 3.89 12.40
CA CYS A 225 -6.00 3.37 13.74
C CYS A 225 -6.22 4.53 14.73
N ASN A 226 -7.00 4.25 15.76
CA ASN A 226 -7.09 5.17 16.88
C ASN A 226 -5.80 5.13 17.73
N GLN A 227 -5.68 6.07 18.65
CA GLN A 227 -4.47 6.23 19.46
C GLN A 227 -4.12 5.03 20.33
N GLU A 228 -5.11 4.26 20.76
CA GLU A 228 -4.93 3.12 21.66
C GLU A 228 -4.41 1.87 20.92
N HIS A 229 -4.66 1.78 19.63
CA HIS A 229 -4.31 0.62 18.80
C HIS A 229 -3.05 0.81 17.93
N ARG A 230 -2.27 1.86 18.18
CA ARG A 230 -0.99 2.11 17.48
C ARG A 230 0.01 0.96 17.60
N TRP A 231 -0.11 0.15 18.65
CA TRP A 231 0.71 -1.03 18.88
C TRP A 231 0.68 -2.02 17.70
N ILE A 232 -0.44 -2.11 16.98
CA ILE A 232 -0.57 -2.95 15.76
C ILE A 232 0.51 -2.58 14.75
N PHE A 233 0.64 -1.28 14.46
CA PHE A 233 1.64 -0.80 13.51
C PHE A 233 3.05 -0.83 14.07
N LYS A 234 3.22 -0.73 15.39
CA LYS A 234 4.52 -0.90 16.05
C LYS A 234 5.07 -2.31 15.84
N VAL A 235 4.24 -3.34 16.01
CA VAL A 235 4.64 -4.75 15.75
C VAL A 235 5.05 -4.94 14.29
N ILE A 236 4.20 -4.51 13.36
CA ILE A 236 4.48 -4.65 11.93
C ILE A 236 5.77 -3.90 11.55
N LEU A 237 5.98 -2.70 12.13
CA LEU A 237 7.20 -1.92 11.94
C LEU A 237 8.43 -2.64 12.48
N ASP A 238 8.36 -3.25 13.66
CA ASP A 238 9.49 -3.97 14.26
C ASP A 238 9.96 -5.11 13.36
N PHE A 239 9.01 -5.86 12.80
CA PHE A 239 9.32 -6.91 11.82
C PHE A 239 9.92 -6.33 10.53
N LEU A 240 9.39 -5.22 10.05
CA LEU A 240 9.92 -4.57 8.85
C LEU A 240 11.35 -4.07 9.07
N LEU A 241 11.63 -3.47 10.23
CA LEU A 241 12.96 -2.99 10.61
C LEU A 241 13.93 -4.15 10.82
N GLU A 242 13.52 -5.24 11.49
CA GLU A 242 14.36 -6.42 11.65
C GLU A 242 14.77 -7.03 10.30
N TYR A 243 13.83 -7.12 9.35
CA TYR A 243 14.18 -7.58 8.00
C TYR A 243 15.26 -6.69 7.37
N TRP A 244 15.05 -5.37 7.37
CA TRP A 244 15.99 -4.43 6.75
C TRP A 244 17.32 -4.30 7.50
N LYS A 245 17.36 -4.64 8.78
CA LYS A 245 18.60 -4.69 9.54
C LYS A 245 19.53 -5.79 9.01
N GLU A 246 18.97 -6.96 8.76
CA GLU A 246 19.70 -8.16 8.35
C GLU A 246 19.81 -8.35 6.82
N ASN A 247 19.06 -7.57 6.02
CA ASN A 247 18.97 -7.75 4.57
C ASN A 247 19.14 -6.44 3.81
N ASP A 248 19.80 -6.54 2.63
CA ASP A 248 20.00 -5.44 1.69
C ASP A 248 19.19 -5.62 0.38
N ILE A 249 18.42 -6.67 0.27
CA ILE A 249 17.67 -7.00 -0.94
C ILE A 249 16.22 -7.31 -0.57
N MET A 250 15.29 -6.71 -1.32
CA MET A 250 13.88 -7.06 -1.26
C MET A 250 13.60 -8.30 -2.14
N THR A 251 13.00 -9.33 -1.56
CA THR A 251 12.70 -10.58 -2.26
C THR A 251 11.37 -10.56 -2.99
N ASP A 252 10.44 -9.69 -2.60
CA ASP A 252 9.16 -9.46 -3.29
C ASP A 252 8.70 -8.02 -3.15
N TYR A 253 8.13 -7.45 -4.24
CA TYR A 253 7.60 -6.08 -4.23
C TYR A 253 6.49 -5.88 -3.20
N LEU A 254 5.68 -6.93 -2.94
CA LEU A 254 4.59 -6.92 -1.96
C LEU A 254 5.04 -7.42 -0.58
N PHE A 255 6.31 -7.19 -0.23
CA PHE A 255 6.87 -7.67 1.03
C PHE A 255 6.05 -7.24 2.25
N LEU A 256 5.58 -5.99 2.30
CA LEU A 256 4.78 -5.51 3.41
C LEU A 256 3.48 -6.33 3.60
N ASP A 257 2.84 -6.75 2.51
CA ASP A 257 1.65 -7.60 2.60
C ASP A 257 1.97 -8.98 3.20
N TYR A 258 3.11 -9.58 2.78
CA TYR A 258 3.58 -10.84 3.38
C TYR A 258 3.90 -10.69 4.85
N LEU A 259 4.53 -9.58 5.22
CA LEU A 259 4.88 -9.29 6.60
C LEU A 259 3.65 -9.15 7.48
N ILE A 260 2.63 -8.44 7.02
CA ILE A 260 1.34 -8.29 7.72
C ILE A 260 0.68 -9.66 7.92
N VAL A 261 0.64 -10.50 6.87
CA VAL A 261 0.07 -11.86 6.99
C VAL A 261 0.91 -12.74 7.92
N LEU A 262 2.24 -12.62 7.87
CA LEU A 262 3.13 -13.34 8.78
C LEU A 262 2.87 -12.95 10.23
N VAL A 263 2.80 -11.66 10.52
CA VAL A 263 2.51 -11.16 11.87
C VAL A 263 1.15 -11.67 12.36
N GLN A 264 0.10 -11.64 11.54
CA GLN A 264 -1.21 -12.21 11.89
C GLN A 264 -1.15 -13.71 12.23
N LYS A 265 -0.23 -14.45 11.62
CA LYS A 265 -0.06 -15.88 11.90
C LYS A 265 0.51 -16.13 13.31
N TYR A 266 1.33 -15.23 13.84
CA TYR A 266 2.01 -15.38 15.12
C TYR A 266 1.38 -14.56 16.24
N ASP A 267 0.59 -13.53 15.90
CA ASP A 267 -0.11 -12.68 16.85
C ASP A 267 -1.62 -12.75 16.64
N SER A 268 -2.30 -13.48 17.50
CA SER A 268 -3.75 -13.68 17.42
C SER A 268 -4.54 -12.38 17.67
N GLN A 269 -3.98 -11.41 18.41
CA GLN A 269 -4.63 -10.14 18.67
C GLN A 269 -4.63 -9.28 17.40
N ILE A 270 -3.50 -9.22 16.68
CA ILE A 270 -3.43 -8.57 15.37
C ILE A 270 -4.33 -9.27 14.36
N ALA A 271 -4.34 -10.61 14.33
CA ALA A 271 -5.23 -11.35 13.44
C ALA A 271 -6.70 -10.99 13.66
N GLU A 272 -7.13 -10.86 14.91
CA GLU A 272 -8.51 -10.48 15.24
C GLU A 272 -8.82 -9.04 14.81
N GLU A 273 -7.91 -8.08 14.98
CA GLU A 273 -8.11 -6.71 14.51
C GLU A 273 -8.28 -6.63 12.99
N PHE A 274 -7.45 -7.35 12.22
CA PHE A 274 -7.59 -7.42 10.75
C PHE A 274 -8.89 -8.12 10.33
N LYS A 275 -9.32 -9.17 11.04
CA LYS A 275 -10.57 -9.88 10.80
C LYS A 275 -11.79 -8.96 11.00
N ASN A 276 -11.74 -8.10 12.02
CA ASN A 276 -12.82 -7.19 12.39
C ASN A 276 -13.00 -6.00 11.44
N ILE A 277 -12.05 -5.73 10.53
CA ILE A 277 -12.23 -4.74 9.49
C ILE A 277 -13.48 -5.11 8.66
N LYS A 278 -14.45 -4.20 8.58
CA LYS A 278 -15.65 -4.39 7.75
C LYS A 278 -15.33 -4.17 6.27
N SER A 279 -15.98 -4.90 5.39
CA SER A 279 -15.90 -4.66 3.94
C SER A 279 -16.37 -3.24 3.62
N ASN A 280 -15.61 -2.55 2.78
CA ASN A 280 -15.84 -1.15 2.44
C ASN A 280 -15.22 -0.82 1.08
N ASN A 281 -15.68 0.28 0.47
CA ASN A 281 -15.16 0.80 -0.80
C ASN A 281 -15.04 -0.27 -1.91
N PRO A 282 -16.12 -1.01 -2.24
CA PRO A 282 -16.07 -2.11 -3.19
C PRO A 282 -15.55 -1.69 -4.56
N GLU A 283 -15.90 -0.48 -5.03
CA GLU A 283 -15.54 0.04 -6.36
C GLU A 283 -14.24 0.88 -6.34
N CYS A 284 -13.39 0.70 -5.31
CA CYS A 284 -12.19 1.50 -5.10
C CYS A 284 -11.28 1.60 -6.35
N ASP A 285 -11.15 0.52 -7.13
CA ASP A 285 -10.31 0.47 -8.33
C ASP A 285 -11.09 0.61 -9.64
N GLU A 286 -12.38 0.94 -9.62
CA GLU A 286 -13.17 0.96 -10.85
C GLU A 286 -13.06 2.31 -11.58
N LEU A 287 -12.98 3.43 -10.84
CA LEU A 287 -12.89 4.74 -11.47
C LEU A 287 -11.67 4.87 -12.40
N TYR A 288 -10.49 4.36 -11.99
CA TYR A 288 -9.29 4.50 -12.82
C TYR A 288 -9.42 3.77 -14.17
N LYS A 289 -10.24 2.72 -14.27
CA LYS A 289 -10.43 1.93 -15.49
C LYS A 289 -11.19 2.72 -16.55
N ILE A 290 -12.05 3.63 -16.12
CA ILE A 290 -12.95 4.40 -16.98
C ILE A 290 -12.53 5.87 -17.17
N MET A 291 -11.39 6.28 -16.62
CA MET A 291 -10.93 7.67 -16.66
C MET A 291 -10.90 8.29 -18.07
N GLY A 292 -10.60 7.50 -19.10
CA GLY A 292 -10.58 7.94 -20.50
C GLY A 292 -11.92 7.78 -21.24
N GLU A 293 -12.97 7.30 -20.59
CA GLU A 293 -14.31 7.21 -21.18
C GLU A 293 -15.05 8.55 -21.10
N LYS A 294 -16.01 8.79 -22.01
CA LYS A 294 -16.93 9.93 -21.92
C LYS A 294 -17.68 9.86 -20.59
N PHE A 295 -17.80 10.99 -19.92
CA PHE A 295 -18.51 11.05 -18.65
C PHE A 295 -19.96 10.61 -18.78
N ASN A 296 -20.40 9.82 -17.82
CA ASN A 296 -21.78 9.33 -17.71
C ASN A 296 -22.19 9.44 -16.23
N GLU A 297 -23.16 10.30 -15.96
CA GLU A 297 -23.61 10.59 -14.61
C GLU A 297 -24.21 9.37 -13.89
N ASN A 298 -24.98 8.55 -14.59
CA ASN A 298 -25.54 7.32 -14.00
C ASN A 298 -24.45 6.35 -13.56
N LYS A 299 -23.44 6.15 -14.42
CA LYS A 299 -22.27 5.30 -14.11
C LYS A 299 -21.50 5.87 -12.91
N TRP A 300 -21.33 7.19 -12.84
CA TRP A 300 -20.70 7.84 -11.69
C TRP A 300 -21.50 7.64 -10.40
N ASN A 301 -22.81 7.84 -10.42
CA ASN A 301 -23.68 7.66 -9.28
C ASN A 301 -23.67 6.22 -8.76
N GLU A 302 -23.62 5.21 -9.64
CA GLU A 302 -23.46 3.81 -9.23
C GLU A 302 -22.12 3.55 -8.56
N LEU A 303 -21.01 4.05 -9.12
CA LEU A 303 -19.67 3.88 -8.52
C LEU A 303 -19.58 4.47 -7.13
N LYS A 304 -20.09 5.68 -6.92
CA LYS A 304 -20.00 6.38 -5.62
C LYS A 304 -21.03 5.94 -4.57
N LYS A 305 -21.98 5.07 -4.92
CA LYS A 305 -23.06 4.65 -4.03
C LYS A 305 -22.56 4.03 -2.72
N ASN A 306 -21.54 3.15 -2.81
CA ASN A 306 -20.96 2.45 -1.67
C ASN A 306 -19.43 2.63 -1.59
N THR A 307 -18.89 3.61 -2.34
CA THR A 307 -17.44 3.85 -2.41
C THR A 307 -17.20 5.35 -2.32
N CYS A 308 -16.42 5.75 -1.34
CA CYS A 308 -16.00 7.13 -1.16
C CYS A 308 -14.51 7.36 -1.41
N LEU A 309 -13.73 6.30 -1.57
CA LEU A 309 -12.29 6.32 -1.80
C LEU A 309 -11.95 5.56 -3.08
N PHE A 310 -11.49 6.27 -4.09
CA PHE A 310 -11.08 5.70 -5.37
C PHE A 310 -9.57 5.79 -5.54
N LYS A 311 -8.91 4.64 -5.71
CA LYS A 311 -7.48 4.55 -5.98
C LYS A 311 -7.21 4.83 -7.45
N LEU A 312 -6.50 5.93 -7.74
CA LEU A 312 -6.15 6.34 -9.08
C LEU A 312 -4.66 6.12 -9.37
N SER A 313 -4.25 6.36 -10.62
CA SER A 313 -2.86 6.26 -11.05
C SER A 313 -2.48 7.44 -11.93
N TRP A 314 -1.45 8.17 -11.51
CA TRP A 314 -0.87 9.27 -12.28
C TRP A 314 0.04 8.80 -13.43
N LYS A 315 0.30 7.51 -13.53
CA LYS A 315 1.19 6.92 -14.55
C LYS A 315 0.55 6.84 -15.93
N TYR A 316 -0.77 6.99 -16.01
CA TYR A 316 -1.53 6.99 -17.25
C TYR A 316 -1.88 8.42 -17.65
N GLN A 317 -1.94 8.64 -18.96
CA GLN A 317 -2.41 9.91 -19.54
C GLN A 317 -3.80 9.66 -20.11
N TYR A 318 -4.73 10.51 -19.74
CA TYR A 318 -6.11 10.46 -20.23
C TYR A 318 -6.46 11.78 -20.94
N PRO A 319 -7.24 11.73 -22.04
CA PRO A 319 -7.77 12.96 -22.63
C PRO A 319 -8.79 13.60 -21.68
N LYS A 320 -8.83 14.93 -21.61
CA LYS A 320 -9.88 15.66 -20.87
C LYS A 320 -11.24 15.56 -21.55
N GLU A 321 -11.25 15.47 -22.89
CA GLU A 321 -12.45 15.38 -23.71
C GLU A 321 -12.29 14.30 -24.80
N LYS A 322 -13.41 13.73 -25.22
CA LYS A 322 -13.51 12.80 -26.33
C LYS A 322 -14.75 13.16 -27.16
N ASP A 323 -14.53 13.52 -28.44
CA ASP A 323 -15.59 13.98 -29.36
C ASP A 323 -16.40 15.15 -28.76
N GLY A 324 -15.73 16.14 -28.15
CA GLY A 324 -16.35 17.32 -27.54
C GLY A 324 -17.11 17.06 -26.24
N ILE A 325 -17.02 15.86 -25.68
CA ILE A 325 -17.68 15.47 -24.43
C ILE A 325 -16.59 15.25 -23.36
N PRO A 326 -16.70 15.88 -22.17
CA PRO A 326 -15.76 15.63 -21.07
C PRO A 326 -15.63 14.15 -20.75
N THR A 327 -14.42 13.68 -20.47
CA THR A 327 -14.18 12.34 -19.93
C THR A 327 -14.31 12.34 -18.41
N PHE A 328 -14.29 11.17 -17.78
CA PHE A 328 -14.19 11.09 -16.32
C PHE A 328 -12.95 11.81 -15.80
N TYR A 329 -11.81 11.72 -16.50
CA TYR A 329 -10.61 12.47 -16.17
C TYR A 329 -10.83 13.99 -16.30
N GLY A 330 -11.45 14.46 -17.38
CA GLY A 330 -11.77 15.89 -17.54
C GLY A 330 -12.65 16.41 -16.40
N MET A 331 -13.72 15.69 -16.06
CA MET A 331 -14.59 16.03 -14.93
C MET A 331 -13.83 16.05 -13.61
N LEU A 332 -12.92 15.07 -13.38
CA LEU A 332 -12.09 15.00 -12.17
C LEU A 332 -11.20 16.25 -12.05
N VAL A 333 -10.39 16.57 -13.06
CA VAL A 333 -9.39 17.64 -12.98
C VAL A 333 -10.03 19.03 -13.02
N ASP A 334 -11.22 19.15 -13.56
CA ASP A 334 -12.03 20.37 -13.50
C ASP A 334 -12.82 20.52 -12.16
N ASN A 335 -12.60 19.62 -11.20
CA ASN A 335 -13.31 19.56 -9.92
C ASN A 335 -14.86 19.44 -10.04
N LYS A 336 -15.33 18.74 -11.07
CA LYS A 336 -16.77 18.53 -11.35
C LYS A 336 -17.26 17.14 -10.94
N LEU A 337 -16.38 16.25 -10.47
CA LEU A 337 -16.75 14.99 -9.82
C LEU A 337 -16.90 15.22 -8.30
N ASN A 338 -18.15 15.31 -7.83
CA ASN A 338 -18.49 15.45 -6.40
C ASN A 338 -19.31 14.26 -5.95
#